data_bf921836cbb0a8b9f1d51b1db4a45f3f
#
_entry.id   bf921836cbb0a8b9f1d51b1db4a45f3f
#
_cell.length_a   1.000
_cell.length_b   1.000
_cell.length_c   1.000
_cell.angle_alpha   90.00
_cell.angle_beta   90.00
_cell.angle_gamma   90.00
#
_symmetry.space_group_name_H-M   'P 1'
#
loop_
_entity.id
_entity.type
_entity.pdbx_description
1 polymer ?
#
loop_
_entity_poly.entity_id
_entity_poly.type
_entity_poly.pdbx_seq_one_letter_code
_entity_poly.pdbx_strand_id
1 'polypeptide(L)'
;MALSKTIKTNNGVTLSYHKISMINVQVNQQVTILVESYIDESGRQYEKDYAKGLLEGEPTFPYTNAEYINIPYNETMDLFNGNITKKAYEWLKTQDKYKGATDILD
;
A
#
# COMPACT_ATOMS: atom_id res chain seq x y z
N MET A 1 -2.61 -7.98 -3.63
CA MET A 1 -2.86 -7.92 -2.18
C MET A 1 -2.99 -6.48 -1.73
N ALA A 2 -3.83 -6.20 -0.75
CA ALA A 2 -4.04 -4.87 -0.22
C ALA A 2 -4.59 -4.96 1.20
N LEU A 3 -4.79 -3.82 1.86
CA LEU A 3 -5.37 -3.74 3.20
C LEU A 3 -6.64 -2.91 3.17
N SER A 4 -7.66 -3.35 3.89
CA SER A 4 -8.89 -2.61 4.10
C SER A 4 -8.91 -2.04 5.51
N LYS A 5 -8.94 -0.73 5.62
CA LYS A 5 -9.11 -0.02 6.90
C LYS A 5 -9.56 1.40 6.61
N THR A 6 -10.59 1.85 7.31
CA THR A 6 -11.06 3.22 7.19
C THR A 6 -10.12 4.15 7.94
N ILE A 7 -9.47 5.05 7.21
CA ILE A 7 -8.53 6.04 7.76
C ILE A 7 -8.97 7.42 7.32
N LYS A 8 -9.18 8.33 8.27
CA LYS A 8 -9.55 9.71 7.98
C LYS A 8 -8.29 10.58 7.95
N THR A 9 -8.09 11.30 6.85
CA THR A 9 -6.95 12.21 6.72
C THR A 9 -7.24 13.56 7.39
N ASN A 10 -6.19 14.37 7.58
CA ASN A 10 -6.30 15.67 8.23
C ASN A 10 -7.19 16.66 7.46
N ASN A 11 -7.34 16.48 6.15
CA ASN A 11 -8.21 17.32 5.32
C ASN A 11 -9.64 16.75 5.18
N GLY A 12 -10.01 15.77 5.99
CA GLY A 12 -11.37 15.25 6.06
C GLY A 12 -11.71 14.17 5.04
N VAL A 13 -10.76 13.76 4.20
CA VAL A 13 -10.98 12.66 3.25
C VAL A 13 -10.85 11.31 3.96
N THR A 14 -11.78 10.40 3.70
CA THR A 14 -11.75 9.05 4.26
C THR A 14 -11.21 8.08 3.21
N LEU A 15 -10.19 7.30 3.57
CA LEU A 15 -9.54 6.32 2.71
C LEU A 15 -9.81 4.93 3.28
N SER A 16 -10.14 3.96 2.43
CA SER A 16 -10.48 2.61 2.92
C SER A 16 -9.71 1.46 2.24
N TYR A 17 -8.98 1.74 1.18
CA TYR A 17 -8.19 0.75 0.45
C TYR A 17 -6.74 1.20 0.39
N HIS A 18 -5.81 0.34 0.83
CA HIS A 18 -4.38 0.69 0.93
C HIS A 18 -3.54 -0.39 0.27
N LYS A 19 -2.66 0.01 -0.65
CA LYS A 19 -1.82 -0.90 -1.42
C LYS A 19 -0.35 -0.50 -1.30
N ILE A 20 0.53 -1.48 -1.07
CA ILE A 20 1.96 -1.27 -1.21
C ILE A 20 2.28 -1.37 -2.71
N SER A 21 2.70 -0.27 -3.31
CA SER A 21 2.99 -0.20 -4.75
C SER A 21 4.48 -0.34 -5.06
N MET A 22 5.34 -0.12 -4.08
CA MET A 22 6.79 -0.22 -4.26
C MET A 22 7.46 -0.63 -2.96
N ILE A 23 8.48 -1.48 -3.09
CA ILE A 23 9.36 -1.85 -1.98
C ILE A 23 10.78 -1.57 -2.45
N ASN A 24 11.46 -0.62 -1.79
CA ASN A 24 12.82 -0.21 -2.11
C ASN A 24 13.75 -0.66 -0.99
N VAL A 25 14.67 -1.57 -1.31
CA VAL A 25 15.62 -2.12 -0.35
C VAL A 25 16.93 -1.35 -0.44
N GLN A 26 17.33 -0.74 0.65
CA GLN A 26 18.65 -0.11 0.80
C GLN A 26 19.51 -1.02 1.65
N VAL A 27 20.50 -1.65 1.03
CA VAL A 27 21.35 -2.66 1.67
C VAL A 27 22.03 -2.08 2.91
N ASN A 28 21.90 -2.80 4.04
CA ASN A 28 22.47 -2.44 5.36
C ASN A 28 21.94 -1.12 5.93
N GLN A 29 20.81 -0.62 5.45
CA GLN A 29 20.21 0.61 5.99
C GLN A 29 18.74 0.43 6.35
N GLN A 30 17.87 0.35 5.36
CA GLN A 30 16.43 0.28 5.60
C GLN A 30 15.69 -0.22 4.37
N VAL A 31 14.42 -0.54 4.58
CA VAL A 31 13.49 -0.80 3.49
C VAL A 31 12.46 0.32 3.49
N THR A 32 12.24 0.94 2.33
CA THR A 32 11.21 1.97 2.16
C THR A 32 10.07 1.39 1.35
N ILE A 33 8.85 1.50 1.85
CA ILE A 33 7.65 1.08 1.11
C ILE A 33 6.85 2.32 0.72
N LEU A 34 6.20 2.25 -0.46
CA LEU A 34 5.27 3.27 -0.90
C LEU A 34 3.85 2.70 -0.75
N VAL A 35 3.05 3.35 0.08
CA VAL A 35 1.64 2.97 0.29
C VAL A 35 0.76 3.96 -0.46
N GLU A 36 0.03 3.48 -1.46
CA GLU A 36 -0.98 4.24 -2.17
C GLU A 36 -2.35 3.92 -1.58
N SER A 37 -3.09 4.95 -1.21
CA SER A 37 -4.39 4.82 -0.55
C SER A 37 -5.49 5.40 -1.40
N TYR A 38 -6.63 4.71 -1.43
CA TYR A 38 -7.77 5.01 -2.27
C TYR A 38 -9.02 5.22 -1.40
N ILE A 39 -9.96 6.00 -1.91
CA ILE A 39 -11.24 6.19 -1.22
C ILE A 39 -11.92 4.84 -1.03
N ASP A 40 -11.93 4.01 -2.08
CA ASP A 40 -12.46 2.65 -2.03
C ASP A 40 -11.84 1.78 -3.13
N GLU A 41 -12.33 0.58 -3.30
CA GLU A 41 -11.83 -0.38 -4.28
C GLU A 41 -12.01 0.05 -5.74
N SER A 42 -12.93 0.98 -6.01
CA SER A 42 -13.20 1.41 -7.40
C SER A 42 -12.00 2.09 -8.04
N GLY A 43 -11.19 2.82 -7.28
CA GLY A 43 -9.96 3.42 -7.76
C GLY A 43 -8.94 2.38 -8.22
N ARG A 44 -8.80 1.29 -7.45
CA ARG A 44 -7.92 0.19 -7.80
C ARG A 44 -8.43 -0.57 -9.02
N GLN A 45 -9.75 -0.75 -9.14
CA GLN A 45 -10.34 -1.39 -10.30
C GLN A 45 -10.11 -0.57 -11.58
N TYR A 46 -10.20 0.75 -11.46
CA TYR A 46 -9.87 1.65 -12.58
C TYR A 46 -8.43 1.44 -13.06
N GLU A 47 -7.46 1.35 -12.15
CA GLU A 47 -6.06 1.09 -12.53
C GLU A 47 -5.91 -0.25 -13.26
N LYS A 48 -6.56 -1.29 -12.75
CA LYS A 48 -6.50 -2.62 -13.38
C LYS A 48 -7.09 -2.59 -14.78
N ASP A 49 -8.23 -1.93 -14.96
CA ASP A 49 -8.92 -1.85 -16.25
C ASP A 49 -8.07 -1.07 -17.26
N TYR A 50 -7.45 0.01 -16.83
CA TYR A 50 -6.57 0.79 -17.69
C TYR A 50 -5.35 -0.02 -18.13
N ALA A 51 -4.73 -0.74 -17.21
CA ALA A 51 -3.56 -1.58 -17.49
C ALA A 51 -3.90 -2.71 -18.48
N LYS A 52 -5.15 -3.18 -18.48
CA LYS A 52 -5.62 -4.21 -19.42
C LYS A 52 -6.04 -3.64 -20.78
N GLY A 53 -5.99 -2.32 -20.96
CA GLY A 53 -6.39 -1.68 -22.19
C GLY A 53 -7.90 -1.56 -22.37
N LEU A 54 -8.67 -1.70 -21.32
CA LEU A 54 -10.15 -1.61 -21.37
C LEU A 54 -10.66 -0.17 -21.36
N LEU A 55 -9.81 0.78 -20.96
CA LEU A 55 -10.16 2.21 -20.92
C LEU A 55 -9.31 2.98 -21.90
N GLU A 56 -9.90 4.02 -22.50
CA GLU A 56 -9.22 4.91 -23.43
C GLU A 56 -8.84 6.23 -22.76
N GLY A 57 -7.90 6.95 -23.39
CA GLY A 57 -7.45 8.26 -22.94
C GLY A 57 -6.19 8.19 -22.08
N GLU A 58 -5.80 9.33 -21.53
CA GLU A 58 -4.63 9.41 -20.67
C GLU A 58 -4.94 8.85 -19.27
N PRO A 59 -3.99 8.11 -18.64
CA PRO A 59 -4.22 7.59 -17.30
C PRO A 59 -4.30 8.73 -16.29
N THR A 60 -5.28 8.65 -15.40
CA THR A 60 -5.32 9.50 -14.21
C THR A 60 -4.93 8.65 -13.01
N PHE A 61 -4.30 9.29 -12.02
CA PHE A 61 -3.92 8.57 -10.81
C PHE A 61 -5.15 8.43 -9.91
N PRO A 62 -5.69 7.20 -9.74
CA PRO A 62 -6.90 6.99 -8.95
C PRO A 62 -6.68 6.98 -7.45
N TYR A 63 -5.42 6.94 -7.00
CA TYR A 63 -5.13 7.01 -5.58
C TYR A 63 -5.27 8.44 -5.08
N THR A 64 -5.76 8.57 -3.85
CA THR A 64 -5.97 9.88 -3.22
C THR A 64 -4.76 10.31 -2.40
N ASN A 65 -3.99 9.36 -1.90
CA ASN A 65 -2.82 9.64 -1.07
C ASN A 65 -1.72 8.63 -1.35
N ALA A 66 -0.47 9.09 -1.29
CA ALA A 66 0.70 8.23 -1.40
C ALA A 66 1.67 8.61 -0.28
N GLU A 67 2.19 7.62 0.42
CA GLU A 67 3.05 7.82 1.58
C GLU A 67 4.24 6.88 1.53
N TYR A 68 5.45 7.44 1.69
CA TYR A 68 6.67 6.65 1.86
C TYR A 68 6.85 6.34 3.34
N ILE A 69 6.99 5.06 3.67
CA ILE A 69 7.18 4.60 5.04
C ILE A 69 8.48 3.81 5.11
N ASN A 70 9.35 4.18 6.05
CA ASN A 70 10.61 3.48 6.26
C ASN A 70 10.45 2.39 7.31
N ILE A 71 10.89 1.18 6.98
CA ILE A 71 10.99 0.08 7.93
C ILE A 71 12.39 0.13 8.52
N PRO A 72 12.56 0.32 9.85
CA PRO A 72 13.88 0.40 10.47
C PRO A 72 14.71 -0.84 10.23
N TYR A 73 16.03 -0.68 10.12
CA TYR A 73 16.94 -1.79 9.82
C TYR A 73 16.75 -2.99 10.76
N ASN A 74 16.58 -2.75 12.04
CA ASN A 74 16.40 -3.82 13.02
C ASN A 74 15.08 -4.60 12.84
N GLU A 75 14.14 -4.08 12.05
CA GLU A 75 12.87 -4.74 11.78
C GLU A 75 12.81 -5.34 10.37
N THR A 76 13.85 -5.14 9.55
CA THR A 76 13.85 -5.59 8.15
C THR A 76 14.24 -7.06 7.98
N MET A 77 14.89 -7.66 8.97
CA MET A 77 15.43 -9.02 8.85
C MET A 77 14.37 -10.06 8.49
N ASP A 78 13.19 -9.96 9.09
CA ASP A 78 12.10 -10.90 8.85
C ASP A 78 11.50 -10.74 7.44
N LEU A 79 11.63 -9.56 6.82
CA LEU A 79 11.10 -9.31 5.48
C LEU A 79 11.70 -10.24 4.44
N PHE A 80 12.97 -10.61 4.60
CA PHE A 80 13.68 -11.44 3.63
C PHE A 80 13.51 -12.93 3.88
N ASN A 81 12.74 -13.30 4.91
CA ASN A 81 12.50 -14.68 5.27
C ASN A 81 11.18 -15.17 4.67
N GLY A 82 11.15 -15.27 3.34
CA GLY A 82 9.99 -15.72 2.59
C GLY A 82 9.51 -14.68 1.57
N ASN A 83 8.21 -14.54 1.41
CA ASN A 83 7.63 -13.58 0.46
C ASN A 83 7.71 -12.17 1.02
N ILE A 84 8.59 -11.34 0.46
CA ILE A 84 8.83 -9.99 0.95
C ILE A 84 7.57 -9.10 0.89
N THR A 85 6.74 -9.24 -0.13
CA THR A 85 5.49 -8.47 -0.24
C THR A 85 4.55 -8.81 0.90
N LYS A 86 4.34 -10.08 1.15
CA LYS A 86 3.49 -10.53 2.26
C LYS A 86 4.01 -10.04 3.61
N LYS A 87 5.32 -10.16 3.82
CA LYS A 87 5.97 -9.71 5.05
C LYS A 87 5.85 -8.20 5.24
N ALA A 88 5.95 -7.42 4.17
CA ALA A 88 5.79 -5.98 4.21
C ALA A 88 4.37 -5.59 4.65
N TYR A 89 3.33 -6.29 4.15
CA TYR A 89 1.95 -6.07 4.60
C TYR A 89 1.76 -6.48 6.06
N GLU A 90 2.37 -7.59 6.50
CA GLU A 90 2.32 -8.00 7.90
C GLU A 90 2.94 -6.95 8.81
N TRP A 91 4.10 -6.41 8.43
CA TRP A 91 4.75 -5.34 9.16
C TRP A 91 3.88 -4.08 9.21
N LEU A 92 3.28 -3.71 8.08
CA LEU A 92 2.44 -2.51 7.98
C LEU A 92 1.27 -2.60 8.95
N LYS A 93 0.67 -3.79 9.13
CA LYS A 93 -0.43 -3.99 10.07
C LYS A 93 -0.02 -3.84 11.53
N THR A 94 1.28 -3.83 11.85
CA THR A 94 1.76 -3.56 13.20
C THR A 94 1.83 -2.07 13.53
N GLN A 95 1.75 -1.21 12.51
CA GLN A 95 1.81 0.23 12.70
C GLN A 95 0.44 0.76 13.13
N ASP A 96 0.43 1.75 14.01
CA ASP A 96 -0.81 2.25 14.64
C ASP A 96 -1.87 2.63 13.60
N LYS A 97 -1.46 3.27 12.51
CA LYS A 97 -2.36 3.73 11.45
C LYS A 97 -3.10 2.59 10.76
N TYR A 98 -2.46 1.42 10.62
CA TYR A 98 -3.01 0.27 9.89
C TYR A 98 -3.38 -0.90 10.79
N LYS A 99 -3.26 -0.72 12.11
CA LYS A 99 -3.55 -1.78 13.07
C LYS A 99 -5.02 -2.19 12.98
N GLY A 100 -5.24 -3.49 12.87
CA GLY A 100 -6.60 -4.03 12.71
C GLY A 100 -7.10 -4.05 11.26
N ALA A 101 -6.27 -3.67 10.28
CA ALA A 101 -6.63 -3.74 8.87
C ALA A 101 -6.90 -5.18 8.44
N THR A 102 -7.82 -5.35 7.49
CA THR A 102 -8.20 -6.64 6.92
C THR A 102 -7.49 -6.84 5.58
N ASP A 103 -6.95 -8.04 5.35
CA ASP A 103 -6.30 -8.36 4.09
C ASP A 103 -7.32 -8.44 2.94
N ILE A 104 -6.96 -7.86 1.80
CA ILE A 104 -7.71 -7.99 0.55
C ILE A 104 -6.84 -8.82 -0.39
N LEU A 105 -7.35 -9.97 -0.80
CA LEU A 105 -6.67 -10.87 -1.74
C LEU A 105 -7.22 -10.59 -3.14
N ASP A 106 -6.50 -9.78 -3.90
CA ASP A 106 -6.93 -9.44 -5.27
C ASP A 106 -5.98 -9.96 -6.34
#